data_75feae12305d29831e5955f82d586546
#
_entry.id   75feae12305d29831e5955f82d586546
#
_cell.length_a   1.000
_cell.length_b   1.000
_cell.length_c   1.000
_cell.angle_alpha   90.00
_cell.angle_beta   90.00
_cell.angle_gamma   90.00
#
_symmetry.space_group_name_H-M   'P 1'
#
loop_
_entity.id
_entity.type
_entity.pdbx_description
1 polymer ?
#
loop_
_entity_poly.entity_id
_entity_poly.type
_entity_poly.pdbx_seq_one_letter_code
_entity_poly.pdbx_strand_id
1 'polypeptide(L)'
;MMNGLLKPDEGEVLIGDMNTKDYTTAQVSRVVGYVFQNPDDQIFHSTVESEVRYGPKTMKLSVEEEDKRVKEALEITGMEIYKDENPMNLPLSMRKFVTIAAVIAMGTEILIFDEPTAGQDVEGNKRLSAILRTLHVQGKTVITISHDMEFVASNFEKVIVMAKRKVVRAGTPKEIFWDFESLEYAMLKQPYVSRVCRALGIKGNIIDIEGAVEGIMDR
;
A
#
# COMPACT_ATOMS: atom_id res chain seq x y z
N MET A 1 7.62 8.38 -10.28
CA MET A 1 7.45 8.14 -11.72
C MET A 1 6.03 7.62 -12.04
N MET A 2 5.54 6.55 -11.43
CA MET A 2 4.19 6.02 -11.70
C MET A 2 3.05 6.99 -11.42
N ASN A 3 3.22 7.94 -10.50
CA ASN A 3 2.25 9.02 -10.22
C ASN A 3 2.41 10.26 -11.13
N GLY A 4 3.30 10.21 -12.12
CA GLY A 4 3.53 11.29 -13.08
C GLY A 4 4.31 12.52 -12.57
N LEU A 5 4.67 12.57 -11.28
CA LEU A 5 5.45 13.69 -10.71
C LEU A 5 6.86 13.78 -11.29
N LEU A 6 7.49 12.65 -11.50
CA LEU A 6 8.80 12.56 -12.14
C LEU A 6 8.65 11.82 -13.46
N LYS A 7 9.33 12.29 -14.49
CA LYS A 7 9.42 11.61 -15.78
C LYS A 7 10.71 10.80 -15.82
N PRO A 8 10.73 9.63 -16.48
CA PRO A 8 11.96 8.86 -16.66
C PRO A 8 12.90 9.55 -17.67
N ASP A 9 14.18 9.61 -17.34
CA ASP A 9 15.21 10.11 -18.26
C ASP A 9 15.38 9.17 -19.45
N GLU A 10 15.39 7.86 -19.17
CA GLU A 10 15.46 6.80 -20.17
C GLU A 10 14.31 5.80 -19.97
N GLY A 11 13.91 5.13 -21.04
CA GLY A 11 12.78 4.19 -21.02
C GLY A 11 11.44 4.91 -20.88
N GLU A 12 10.42 4.19 -20.49
CA GLU A 12 9.04 4.67 -20.35
C GLU A 12 8.31 4.03 -19.17
N VAL A 13 7.28 4.70 -18.70
CA VAL A 13 6.34 4.16 -17.70
C VAL A 13 4.96 4.15 -18.30
N LEU A 14 4.43 2.95 -18.51
CA LEU A 14 3.11 2.72 -19.08
C LEU A 14 2.11 2.37 -17.96
N ILE A 15 0.92 2.96 -18.03
CA ILE A 15 -0.23 2.66 -17.18
C ILE A 15 -1.37 2.30 -18.14
N GLY A 16 -1.56 0.99 -18.37
CA GLY A 16 -2.33 0.53 -19.52
C GLY A 16 -1.70 1.09 -20.79
N ASP A 17 -2.49 1.78 -21.60
CA ASP A 17 -2.03 2.42 -22.84
C ASP A 17 -1.46 3.84 -22.64
N MET A 18 -1.49 4.35 -21.41
CA MET A 18 -1.03 5.70 -21.08
C MET A 18 0.48 5.71 -20.83
N ASN A 19 1.27 6.35 -21.71
CA ASN A 19 2.67 6.67 -21.43
C ASN A 19 2.74 7.93 -20.55
N THR A 20 3.27 7.80 -19.34
CA THR A 20 3.30 8.94 -18.40
C THR A 20 4.07 10.16 -18.90
N LYS A 21 4.93 10.01 -19.92
CA LYS A 21 5.64 11.15 -20.55
C LYS A 21 4.69 12.10 -21.26
N ASP A 22 3.61 11.57 -21.83
CA ASP A 22 2.69 12.32 -22.71
C ASP A 22 1.55 13.00 -21.93
N TYR A 23 1.43 12.72 -20.63
CA TYR A 23 0.36 13.21 -19.78
C TYR A 23 0.87 14.10 -18.65
N THR A 24 0.05 15.06 -18.27
CA THR A 24 0.30 15.88 -17.07
C THR A 24 0.10 15.04 -15.80
N THR A 25 0.72 15.46 -14.69
CA THR A 25 0.52 14.82 -13.38
C THR A 25 -0.97 14.78 -12.99
N ALA A 26 -1.72 15.84 -13.27
CA ALA A 26 -3.16 15.92 -13.01
C ALA A 26 -3.98 14.89 -13.83
N GLN A 27 -3.55 14.54 -15.01
CA GLN A 27 -4.19 13.48 -15.82
C GLN A 27 -3.83 12.09 -15.28
N VAL A 28 -2.56 11.86 -14.92
CA VAL A 28 -2.10 10.60 -14.32
C VAL A 28 -2.78 10.35 -12.97
N SER A 29 -2.97 11.39 -12.14
CA SER A 29 -3.61 11.26 -10.83
C SER A 29 -5.10 10.86 -10.86
N ARG A 30 -5.74 10.91 -12.03
CA ARG A 30 -7.10 10.37 -12.22
C ARG A 30 -7.13 8.84 -12.31
N VAL A 31 -5.99 8.21 -12.58
CA VAL A 31 -5.85 6.76 -12.74
C VAL A 31 -5.03 6.16 -11.61
N VAL A 32 -4.04 6.90 -11.12
CA VAL A 32 -3.11 6.46 -10.07
C VAL A 32 -3.24 7.35 -8.85
N GLY A 33 -3.75 6.80 -7.77
CA GLY A 33 -3.70 7.40 -6.43
C GLY A 33 -2.37 7.08 -5.73
N TYR A 34 -1.85 8.03 -4.95
CA TYR A 34 -0.60 7.86 -4.24
C TYR A 34 -0.72 8.31 -2.79
N VAL A 35 -0.40 7.44 -1.85
CA VAL A 35 -0.32 7.73 -0.42
C VAL A 35 1.14 7.93 -0.06
N PHE A 36 1.49 9.13 0.42
CA PHE A 36 2.86 9.46 0.82
C PHE A 36 3.27 8.76 2.12
N GLN A 37 4.57 8.54 2.26
CA GLN A 37 5.17 7.96 3.46
C GLN A 37 4.82 8.77 4.72
N ASN A 38 4.98 10.08 4.69
CA ASN A 38 4.61 10.97 5.77
C ASN A 38 3.24 11.61 5.48
N PRO A 39 2.19 11.36 6.30
CA PRO A 39 0.87 11.93 6.07
C PRO A 39 0.83 13.44 6.18
N ASP A 40 1.74 14.06 6.96
CA ASP A 40 1.78 15.52 7.13
C ASP A 40 2.21 16.25 5.85
N ASP A 41 2.86 15.55 4.90
CA ASP A 41 3.21 16.12 3.59
C ASP A 41 2.02 16.11 2.61
N GLN A 42 0.91 15.47 2.98
CA GLN A 42 -0.27 15.29 2.13
C GLN A 42 -1.50 16.03 2.67
N ILE A 43 -1.64 16.14 3.99
CA ILE A 43 -2.81 16.74 4.66
C ILE A 43 -2.70 18.27 4.67
N PHE A 44 -3.77 18.96 4.21
CA PHE A 44 -3.81 20.44 4.18
C PHE A 44 -5.19 21.04 4.50
N HIS A 45 -6.23 20.22 4.73
CA HIS A 45 -7.54 20.72 5.13
C HIS A 45 -7.76 20.69 6.63
N SER A 46 -8.75 21.47 7.09
CA SER A 46 -9.05 21.66 8.52
C SER A 46 -9.91 20.55 9.14
N THR A 47 -10.55 19.69 8.34
CA THR A 47 -11.31 18.53 8.83
C THR A 47 -11.00 17.31 8.01
N VAL A 48 -11.14 16.12 8.62
CA VAL A 48 -10.97 14.83 7.95
C VAL A 48 -11.89 14.73 6.74
N GLU A 49 -13.16 15.10 6.86
CA GLU A 49 -14.10 15.05 5.75
C GLU A 49 -13.68 15.98 4.60
N SER A 50 -13.25 17.21 4.89
CA SER A 50 -12.81 18.13 3.84
C SER A 50 -11.56 17.67 3.13
N GLU A 51 -10.64 16.98 3.83
CA GLU A 51 -9.45 16.36 3.25
C GLU A 51 -9.83 15.23 2.28
N VAL A 52 -10.71 14.33 2.71
CA VAL A 52 -11.17 13.19 1.91
C VAL A 52 -11.99 13.66 0.69
N ARG A 53 -12.78 14.71 0.84
CA ARG A 53 -13.64 15.29 -0.21
C ARG A 53 -12.86 16.02 -1.31
N TYR A 54 -11.66 16.48 -1.03
CA TYR A 54 -10.87 17.28 -1.96
C TYR A 54 -10.64 16.63 -3.32
N GLY A 55 -10.25 15.35 -3.32
CA GLY A 55 -10.03 14.58 -4.55
C GLY A 55 -11.28 14.51 -5.43
N PRO A 56 -12.39 13.92 -4.95
CA PRO A 56 -13.67 13.88 -5.66
C PRO A 56 -14.14 15.23 -6.19
N LYS A 57 -14.04 16.28 -5.38
CA LYS A 57 -14.39 17.65 -5.76
C LYS A 57 -13.56 18.18 -6.93
N THR A 58 -12.25 17.95 -6.93
CA THR A 58 -11.36 18.36 -8.03
C THR A 58 -11.62 17.61 -9.31
N MET A 59 -12.17 16.40 -9.23
CA MET A 59 -12.61 15.60 -10.38
C MET A 59 -13.92 16.08 -10.99
N LYS A 60 -14.60 17.05 -10.34
CA LYS A 60 -15.89 17.61 -10.79
C LYS A 60 -17.00 16.57 -10.90
N LEU A 61 -17.08 15.68 -9.91
CA LEU A 61 -18.15 14.69 -9.80
C LEU A 61 -19.48 15.38 -9.44
N SER A 62 -20.61 14.68 -9.60
CA SER A 62 -21.88 15.15 -9.03
C SER A 62 -21.81 15.14 -7.51
N VAL A 63 -22.62 15.95 -6.85
CA VAL A 63 -22.66 16.01 -5.37
C VAL A 63 -22.96 14.64 -4.78
N GLU A 64 -23.90 13.91 -5.37
CA GLU A 64 -24.32 12.59 -4.92
C GLU A 64 -23.17 11.55 -5.02
N GLU A 65 -22.41 11.60 -6.13
CA GLU A 65 -21.25 10.69 -6.30
C GLU A 65 -20.10 11.08 -5.40
N GLU A 66 -19.89 12.39 -5.18
CA GLU A 66 -18.89 12.91 -4.24
C GLU A 66 -19.20 12.43 -2.81
N ASP A 67 -20.46 12.64 -2.32
CA ASP A 67 -20.88 12.23 -0.99
C ASP A 67 -20.76 10.73 -0.80
N LYS A 68 -21.15 9.95 -1.81
CA LYS A 68 -21.02 8.49 -1.80
C LYS A 68 -19.58 8.05 -1.62
N ARG A 69 -18.67 8.57 -2.43
CA ARG A 69 -17.24 8.18 -2.38
C ARG A 69 -16.57 8.59 -1.08
N VAL A 70 -16.89 9.77 -0.57
CA VAL A 70 -16.36 10.26 0.72
C VAL A 70 -16.83 9.33 1.85
N LYS A 71 -18.12 9.02 1.89
CA LYS A 71 -18.70 8.12 2.90
C LYS A 71 -18.03 6.73 2.84
N GLU A 72 -18.00 6.11 1.67
CA GLU A 72 -17.39 4.79 1.48
C GLU A 72 -15.91 4.76 1.91
N ALA A 73 -15.14 5.79 1.55
CA ALA A 73 -13.73 5.87 1.92
C ALA A 73 -13.52 6.01 3.44
N LEU A 74 -14.35 6.84 4.09
CA LEU A 74 -14.33 6.99 5.54
C LEU A 74 -14.71 5.70 6.27
N GLU A 75 -15.73 4.98 5.78
CA GLU A 75 -16.15 3.67 6.32
C GLU A 75 -15.05 2.61 6.16
N ILE A 76 -14.48 2.46 4.95
CA ILE A 76 -13.40 1.49 4.66
C ILE A 76 -12.19 1.72 5.59
N THR A 77 -11.85 2.98 5.85
CA THR A 77 -10.70 3.32 6.68
C THR A 77 -11.02 3.46 8.16
N GLY A 78 -12.31 3.41 8.55
CA GLY A 78 -12.77 3.61 9.93
C GLY A 78 -12.55 5.04 10.44
N MET A 79 -12.54 6.01 9.53
CA MET A 79 -12.32 7.42 9.86
C MET A 79 -13.62 8.22 9.99
N GLU A 80 -14.80 7.60 9.81
CA GLU A 80 -16.10 8.27 9.86
C GLU A 80 -16.36 8.99 11.18
N ILE A 81 -15.99 8.37 12.30
CA ILE A 81 -16.20 8.96 13.64
C ILE A 81 -15.35 10.20 13.88
N TYR A 82 -14.31 10.43 13.07
CA TYR A 82 -13.40 11.57 13.16
C TYR A 82 -13.61 12.59 12.05
N LYS A 83 -14.68 12.49 11.25
CA LYS A 83 -14.90 13.29 10.03
C LYS A 83 -14.85 14.81 10.27
N ASP A 84 -15.35 15.25 11.42
CA ASP A 84 -15.43 16.68 11.80
C ASP A 84 -14.16 17.15 12.54
N GLU A 85 -13.25 16.25 12.88
CA GLU A 85 -12.00 16.55 13.60
C GLU A 85 -10.95 17.16 12.67
N ASN A 86 -10.09 17.99 13.25
CA ASN A 86 -8.89 18.42 12.53
C ASN A 86 -7.89 17.25 12.46
N PRO A 87 -7.45 16.82 11.25
CA PRO A 87 -6.50 15.73 11.12
C PRO A 87 -5.23 15.92 11.96
N MET A 88 -4.77 17.16 12.14
CA MET A 88 -3.55 17.45 12.91
C MET A 88 -3.70 17.20 14.42
N ASN A 89 -4.93 17.10 14.92
CA ASN A 89 -5.21 16.72 16.30
C ASN A 89 -5.17 15.20 16.52
N LEU A 90 -5.18 14.42 15.43
CA LEU A 90 -5.13 12.97 15.50
C LEU A 90 -3.67 12.48 15.66
N PRO A 91 -3.45 11.31 16.30
CA PRO A 91 -2.15 10.66 16.30
C PRO A 91 -1.63 10.40 14.88
N LEU A 92 -0.31 10.38 14.69
CA LEU A 92 0.33 10.19 13.37
C LEU A 92 -0.16 8.92 12.66
N SER A 93 -0.33 7.82 13.41
CA SER A 93 -0.88 6.57 12.89
C SER A 93 -2.30 6.75 12.32
N MET A 94 -3.14 7.57 12.94
CA MET A 94 -4.49 7.85 12.47
C MET A 94 -4.49 8.80 11.25
N ARG A 95 -3.58 9.78 11.20
CA ARG A 95 -3.41 10.65 10.02
C ARG A 95 -3.11 9.86 8.76
N LYS A 96 -2.38 8.75 8.87
CA LYS A 96 -2.14 7.83 7.75
C LYS A 96 -3.45 7.31 7.17
N PHE A 97 -4.43 6.93 8.00
CA PHE A 97 -5.73 6.48 7.52
C PHE A 97 -6.56 7.60 6.89
N VAL A 98 -6.38 8.85 7.31
CA VAL A 98 -6.97 10.02 6.63
C VAL A 98 -6.44 10.15 5.20
N THR A 99 -5.11 10.07 5.00
CA THR A 99 -4.51 10.14 3.66
C THR A 99 -4.90 8.95 2.78
N ILE A 100 -5.03 7.76 3.36
CA ILE A 100 -5.54 6.58 2.66
C ILE A 100 -7.00 6.80 2.23
N ALA A 101 -7.86 7.32 3.12
CA ALA A 101 -9.25 7.64 2.80
C ALA A 101 -9.35 8.67 1.65
N ALA A 102 -8.53 9.72 1.70
CA ALA A 102 -8.50 10.74 0.66
C ALA A 102 -8.15 10.13 -0.72
N VAL A 103 -7.20 9.21 -0.78
CA VAL A 103 -6.82 8.54 -2.02
C VAL A 103 -7.87 7.52 -2.48
N ILE A 104 -8.50 6.78 -1.57
CA ILE A 104 -9.60 5.85 -1.89
C ILE A 104 -10.79 6.61 -2.48
N ALA A 105 -11.15 7.76 -1.89
CA ALA A 105 -12.28 8.58 -2.35
C ALA A 105 -12.12 9.08 -3.80
N MET A 106 -10.89 9.22 -4.30
CA MET A 106 -10.63 9.54 -5.71
C MET A 106 -11.16 8.45 -6.66
N GLY A 107 -11.29 7.20 -6.19
CA GLY A 107 -11.83 6.09 -6.97
C GLY A 107 -10.89 5.59 -8.06
N THR A 108 -9.60 5.91 -7.98
CA THR A 108 -8.58 5.49 -8.97
C THR A 108 -8.48 3.98 -9.10
N GLU A 109 -8.03 3.50 -10.26
CA GLU A 109 -7.88 2.06 -10.53
C GLU A 109 -6.63 1.48 -9.87
N ILE A 110 -5.58 2.30 -9.78
CA ILE A 110 -4.29 1.92 -9.20
C ILE A 110 -4.05 2.77 -7.95
N LEU A 111 -3.70 2.13 -6.85
CA LEU A 111 -3.33 2.80 -5.61
C LEU A 111 -1.90 2.41 -5.24
N ILE A 112 -1.07 3.40 -4.97
CA ILE A 112 0.32 3.20 -4.53
C ILE A 112 0.43 3.67 -3.09
N PHE A 113 0.87 2.78 -2.19
CA PHE A 113 1.09 3.06 -0.78
C PHE A 113 2.59 3.04 -0.50
N ASP A 114 3.12 4.17 -0.06
CA ASP A 114 4.54 4.30 0.29
C ASP A 114 4.71 4.17 1.81
N GLU A 115 5.36 3.08 2.24
CA GLU A 115 5.61 2.72 3.64
C GLU A 115 4.37 2.87 4.54
N PRO A 116 3.24 2.21 4.21
CA PRO A 116 1.99 2.41 4.94
C PRO A 116 2.04 1.86 6.38
N THR A 117 2.91 0.89 6.66
CA THR A 117 3.08 0.29 7.99
C THR A 117 3.94 1.13 8.94
N ALA A 118 4.66 2.14 8.42
CA ALA A 118 5.51 2.99 9.22
C ALA A 118 4.70 3.75 10.29
N GLY A 119 5.06 3.55 11.57
CA GLY A 119 4.38 4.16 12.72
C GLY A 119 3.05 3.52 13.10
N GLN A 120 2.71 2.37 12.51
CA GLN A 120 1.54 1.60 12.89
C GLN A 120 1.86 0.57 13.97
N ASP A 121 0.90 0.35 14.85
CA ASP A 121 0.89 -0.77 15.78
C ASP A 121 0.25 -2.03 15.15
N VAL A 122 0.11 -3.08 15.94
CA VAL A 122 -0.49 -4.35 15.48
C VAL A 122 -1.92 -4.14 14.97
N GLU A 123 -2.70 -3.29 15.63
CA GLU A 123 -4.08 -3.02 15.24
C GLU A 123 -4.17 -2.18 13.96
N GLY A 124 -3.29 -1.19 13.83
CA GLY A 124 -3.13 -0.41 12.60
C GLY A 124 -2.75 -1.28 11.41
N ASN A 125 -1.82 -2.24 11.59
CA ASN A 125 -1.44 -3.18 10.53
C ASN A 125 -2.59 -4.13 10.15
N LYS A 126 -3.39 -4.59 11.10
CA LYS A 126 -4.61 -5.38 10.80
C LYS A 126 -5.63 -4.56 10.00
N ARG A 127 -5.83 -3.28 10.37
CA ARG A 127 -6.70 -2.36 9.64
C ARG A 127 -6.20 -2.16 8.22
N LEU A 128 -4.89 -1.91 8.02
CA LEU A 128 -4.30 -1.84 6.68
C LEU A 128 -4.55 -3.09 5.86
N SER A 129 -4.31 -4.28 6.44
CA SER A 129 -4.58 -5.56 5.77
C SER A 129 -6.04 -5.71 5.37
N ALA A 130 -6.98 -5.25 6.20
CA ALA A 130 -8.41 -5.26 5.87
C ALA A 130 -8.74 -4.30 4.70
N ILE A 131 -8.16 -3.11 4.70
CA ILE A 131 -8.29 -2.13 3.61
C ILE A 131 -7.76 -2.72 2.30
N LEU A 132 -6.57 -3.32 2.30
CA LEU A 132 -5.98 -3.93 1.10
C LEU A 132 -6.88 -5.03 0.53
N ARG A 133 -7.43 -5.90 1.39
CA ARG A 133 -8.39 -6.94 0.96
C ARG A 133 -9.66 -6.35 0.36
N THR A 134 -10.22 -5.31 0.97
CA THR A 134 -11.41 -4.62 0.44
C THR A 134 -11.13 -4.04 -0.95
N LEU A 135 -10.01 -3.36 -1.13
CA LEU A 135 -9.61 -2.80 -2.42
C LEU A 135 -9.39 -3.88 -3.48
N HIS A 136 -8.77 -4.99 -3.11
CA HIS A 136 -8.57 -6.14 -4.00
C HIS A 136 -9.90 -6.74 -4.46
N VAL A 137 -10.85 -6.96 -3.54
CA VAL A 137 -12.20 -7.44 -3.87
C VAL A 137 -12.95 -6.47 -4.80
N GLN A 138 -12.70 -5.17 -4.66
CA GLN A 138 -13.22 -4.14 -5.56
C GLN A 138 -12.52 -4.10 -6.93
N GLY A 139 -11.56 -4.99 -7.21
CA GLY A 139 -10.82 -5.05 -8.46
C GLY A 139 -9.74 -3.98 -8.62
N LYS A 140 -9.36 -3.32 -7.54
CA LYS A 140 -8.28 -2.31 -7.58
C LYS A 140 -6.92 -2.96 -7.63
N THR A 141 -5.99 -2.34 -8.35
CA THR A 141 -4.57 -2.70 -8.31
C THR A 141 -3.89 -1.92 -7.19
N VAL A 142 -3.33 -2.65 -6.21
CA VAL A 142 -2.59 -2.01 -5.11
C VAL A 142 -1.11 -2.36 -5.21
N ILE A 143 -0.27 -1.33 -5.18
CA ILE A 143 1.19 -1.43 -5.15
C ILE A 143 1.64 -0.85 -3.83
N THR A 144 2.41 -1.63 -3.05
CA THR A 144 2.96 -1.15 -1.77
C THR A 144 4.48 -1.18 -1.83
N ILE A 145 5.09 -0.08 -1.46
CA ILE A 145 6.52 0.01 -1.20
C ILE A 145 6.70 -0.19 0.30
N SER A 146 7.45 -1.19 0.72
CA SER A 146 7.64 -1.48 2.13
C SER A 146 8.94 -2.24 2.41
N HIS A 147 9.46 -2.05 3.60
CA HIS A 147 10.53 -2.86 4.20
C HIS A 147 10.01 -3.75 5.35
N ASP A 148 8.71 -3.80 5.57
CA ASP A 148 8.05 -4.70 6.52
C ASP A 148 7.77 -6.05 5.84
N MET A 149 8.68 -6.99 6.03
CA MET A 149 8.62 -8.28 5.34
C MET A 149 7.49 -9.17 5.82
N GLU A 150 7.07 -9.06 7.08
CA GLU A 150 5.89 -9.76 7.63
C GLU A 150 4.61 -9.27 6.95
N PHE A 151 4.47 -7.96 6.85
CA PHE A 151 3.32 -7.36 6.18
C PHE A 151 3.27 -7.74 4.71
N VAL A 152 4.42 -7.70 4.02
CA VAL A 152 4.51 -8.10 2.60
C VAL A 152 4.18 -9.58 2.43
N ALA A 153 4.72 -10.46 3.26
CA ALA A 153 4.47 -11.90 3.17
C ALA A 153 2.98 -12.26 3.35
N SER A 154 2.28 -11.51 4.20
CA SER A 154 0.89 -11.80 4.58
C SER A 154 -0.17 -11.17 3.68
N ASN A 155 0.18 -10.16 2.86
CA ASN A 155 -0.82 -9.33 2.17
C ASN A 155 -0.67 -9.28 0.64
N PHE A 156 0.42 -9.81 0.06
CA PHE A 156 0.68 -9.67 -1.37
C PHE A 156 0.97 -11.02 -2.03
N GLU A 157 0.51 -11.17 -3.27
CA GLU A 157 0.74 -12.36 -4.09
C GLU A 157 2.01 -12.25 -4.93
N LYS A 158 2.45 -11.04 -5.20
CA LYS A 158 3.63 -10.74 -6.02
C LYS A 158 4.55 -9.76 -5.33
N VAL A 159 5.82 -10.08 -5.29
CA VAL A 159 6.89 -9.25 -4.69
C VAL A 159 7.94 -8.96 -5.75
N ILE A 160 8.39 -7.71 -5.79
CA ILE A 160 9.50 -7.25 -6.63
C ILE A 160 10.58 -6.70 -5.70
N VAL A 161 11.71 -7.38 -5.65
CA VAL A 161 12.88 -6.93 -4.87
C VAL A 161 13.69 -5.96 -5.71
N MET A 162 13.90 -4.78 -5.15
CA MET A 162 14.72 -3.73 -5.78
C MET A 162 15.93 -3.40 -4.89
N ALA A 163 17.11 -3.40 -5.45
CA ALA A 163 18.33 -2.96 -4.78
C ALA A 163 19.29 -2.34 -5.79
N LYS A 164 20.12 -1.39 -5.33
CA LYS A 164 21.13 -0.73 -6.14
C LYS A 164 20.60 -0.20 -7.50
N ARG A 165 19.37 0.33 -7.48
CA ARG A 165 18.63 0.89 -8.64
C ARG A 165 18.26 -0.13 -9.72
N LYS A 166 18.18 -1.41 -9.37
CA LYS A 166 17.80 -2.50 -10.29
C LYS A 166 16.74 -3.39 -9.66
N VAL A 167 15.93 -4.01 -10.51
CA VAL A 167 15.12 -5.16 -10.10
C VAL A 167 16.07 -6.34 -9.94
N VAL A 168 16.11 -6.90 -8.73
CA VAL A 168 16.96 -8.05 -8.38
C VAL A 168 16.20 -9.35 -8.66
N ARG A 169 14.96 -9.40 -8.20
CA ARG A 169 14.10 -10.58 -8.30
C ARG A 169 12.63 -10.17 -8.35
N ALA A 170 11.82 -10.98 -9.00
CA ALA A 170 10.35 -10.89 -8.92
C ALA A 170 9.77 -12.30 -8.82
N GLY A 171 8.73 -12.46 -7.98
CA GLY A 171 8.10 -13.76 -7.75
C GLY A 171 7.03 -13.68 -6.67
N THR A 172 6.55 -14.83 -6.23
CA THR A 172 5.66 -14.96 -5.07
C THR A 172 6.43 -14.71 -3.77
N PRO A 173 5.76 -14.34 -2.66
CA PRO A 173 6.43 -14.22 -1.36
C PRO A 173 7.23 -15.47 -0.96
N LYS A 174 6.70 -16.67 -1.23
CA LYS A 174 7.39 -17.94 -0.95
C LYS A 174 8.71 -18.06 -1.72
N GLU A 175 8.71 -17.70 -3.00
CA GLU A 175 9.93 -17.73 -3.83
C GLU A 175 10.93 -16.68 -3.38
N ILE A 176 10.48 -15.47 -3.07
CA ILE A 176 11.35 -14.35 -2.69
C ILE A 176 11.98 -14.56 -1.32
N PHE A 177 11.17 -14.88 -0.30
CA PHE A 177 11.68 -14.96 1.06
C PHE A 177 12.53 -16.22 1.34
N TRP A 178 12.63 -17.15 0.38
CA TRP A 178 13.53 -18.30 0.43
C TRP A 178 14.68 -18.22 -0.58
N ASP A 179 14.79 -17.13 -1.33
CA ASP A 179 15.95 -16.79 -2.15
C ASP A 179 16.95 -15.93 -1.33
N PHE A 180 17.83 -16.63 -0.61
CA PHE A 180 18.78 -15.99 0.33
C PHE A 180 19.77 -15.08 -0.37
N GLU A 181 20.21 -15.44 -1.58
CA GLU A 181 21.16 -14.63 -2.35
C GLU A 181 20.55 -13.28 -2.70
N SER A 182 19.32 -13.26 -3.20
CA SER A 182 18.60 -12.03 -3.50
C SER A 182 18.31 -11.18 -2.27
N LEU A 183 17.94 -11.82 -1.13
CA LEU A 183 17.70 -11.10 0.11
C LEU A 183 18.97 -10.48 0.68
N GLU A 184 20.08 -11.22 0.71
CA GLU A 184 21.37 -10.73 1.19
C GLU A 184 21.86 -9.57 0.32
N TYR A 185 21.81 -9.72 -1.00
CA TYR A 185 22.16 -8.64 -1.95
C TYR A 185 21.34 -7.38 -1.74
N ALA A 186 20.06 -7.52 -1.42
CA ALA A 186 19.14 -6.40 -1.18
C ALA A 186 19.16 -5.92 0.28
N MET A 187 19.95 -6.54 1.17
CA MET A 187 19.99 -6.28 2.61
C MET A 187 18.61 -6.43 3.29
N LEU A 188 17.79 -7.33 2.79
CA LEU A 188 16.48 -7.66 3.34
C LEU A 188 16.56 -8.87 4.27
N LYS A 189 15.66 -8.92 5.25
CA LYS A 189 15.54 -10.06 6.17
C LYS A 189 14.35 -10.92 5.77
N GLN A 190 14.47 -12.24 6.00
CA GLN A 190 13.29 -13.11 5.95
C GLN A 190 12.27 -12.73 7.03
N PRO A 191 10.97 -13.01 6.81
CA PRO A 191 9.96 -13.01 7.87
C PRO A 191 10.39 -13.88 9.07
N TYR A 192 9.98 -13.50 10.28
CA TYR A 192 10.37 -14.20 11.50
C TYR A 192 10.00 -15.68 11.47
N VAL A 193 8.79 -16.01 11.02
CA VAL A 193 8.33 -17.40 10.89
C VAL A 193 9.25 -18.20 9.97
N SER A 194 9.62 -17.67 8.82
CA SER A 194 10.55 -18.29 7.87
C SER A 194 11.92 -18.56 8.53
N ARG A 195 12.41 -17.58 9.31
CA ARG A 195 13.69 -17.72 10.03
C ARG A 195 13.65 -18.83 11.09
N VAL A 196 12.55 -18.92 11.84
CA VAL A 196 12.34 -19.98 12.84
C VAL A 196 12.27 -21.34 12.17
N CYS A 197 11.46 -21.49 11.12
CA CYS A 197 11.35 -22.75 10.36
C CYS A 197 12.70 -23.20 9.81
N ARG A 198 13.47 -22.26 9.25
CA ARG A 198 14.83 -22.54 8.77
C ARG A 198 15.74 -23.02 9.89
N ALA A 199 15.75 -22.32 11.03
CA ALA A 199 16.60 -22.69 12.19
C ALA A 199 16.27 -24.07 12.75
N LEU A 200 14.99 -24.44 12.72
CA LEU A 200 14.50 -25.75 13.13
C LEU A 200 14.70 -26.82 12.04
N GLY A 201 15.17 -26.49 10.83
CA GLY A 201 15.33 -27.41 9.70
C GLY A 201 14.00 -27.93 9.16
N ILE A 202 12.90 -27.18 9.32
CA ILE A 202 11.59 -27.50 8.74
C ILE A 202 11.69 -27.31 7.22
N LYS A 203 11.29 -28.30 6.46
CA LYS A 203 11.34 -28.27 5.00
C LYS A 203 10.14 -27.48 4.44
N GLY A 204 10.34 -26.87 3.27
CA GLY A 204 9.31 -26.09 2.57
C GLY A 204 9.57 -24.58 2.65
N ASN A 205 8.96 -23.85 1.75
CA ASN A 205 9.09 -22.39 1.66
C ASN A 205 8.00 -21.71 2.53
N ILE A 206 8.14 -21.87 3.85
CA ILE A 206 7.16 -21.43 4.84
C ILE A 206 7.34 -19.94 5.11
N ILE A 207 6.23 -19.17 5.04
CA ILE A 207 6.20 -17.73 5.25
C ILE A 207 5.16 -17.28 6.28
N ASP A 208 4.32 -18.19 6.76
CA ASP A 208 3.21 -17.95 7.69
C ASP A 208 3.18 -18.99 8.82
N ILE A 209 2.37 -18.69 9.85
CA ILE A 209 2.26 -19.54 11.05
C ILE A 209 1.59 -20.87 10.73
N GLU A 210 0.60 -20.87 9.84
CA GLU A 210 -0.17 -22.08 9.49
C GLU A 210 0.77 -23.11 8.85
N GLY A 211 1.55 -22.72 7.84
CA GLY A 211 2.54 -23.58 7.22
C GLY A 211 3.65 -24.02 8.19
N ALA A 212 4.00 -23.19 9.20
CA ALA A 212 4.94 -23.58 10.23
C ALA A 212 4.38 -24.68 11.15
N VAL A 213 3.12 -24.58 11.55
CA VAL A 213 2.43 -25.60 12.37
C VAL A 213 2.35 -26.91 11.59
N GLU A 214 1.90 -26.89 10.33
CA GLU A 214 1.87 -28.07 9.47
C GLU A 214 3.24 -28.73 9.37
N GLY A 215 4.28 -27.97 9.05
CA GLY A 215 5.64 -28.48 8.91
C GLY A 215 6.27 -29.00 10.21
N ILE A 216 5.73 -28.63 11.38
CA ILE A 216 6.12 -29.20 12.69
C ILE A 216 5.40 -30.52 12.93
N MET A 217 4.12 -30.59 12.57
CA MET A 217 3.28 -31.80 12.78
C MET A 217 3.66 -32.96 11.86
N ASP A 218 4.24 -32.67 10.68
CA ASP A 218 4.69 -33.63 9.71
C ASP A 218 6.10 -34.22 10.01
N ARG A 219 6.68 -33.93 11.16
CA ARG A 219 7.97 -34.46 11.66
C ARG A 219 7.81 -35.69 12.51
#